data_ddbce765c66a2c2255bad75266874415
#
_entry.id   ddbce765c66a2c2255bad75266874415
#
_cell.length_a   1.000
_cell.length_b   1.000
_cell.length_c   1.000
_cell.angle_alpha   90.00
_cell.angle_beta   90.00
_cell.angle_gamma   90.00
#
_symmetry.space_group_name_H-M   'P 1'
#
loop_
_entity.id
_entity.type
_entity.pdbx_description
1 polymer ?
#
loop_
_entity_poly.entity_id
_entity_poly.type
_entity_poly.pdbx_seq_one_letter_code
_entity_poly.pdbx_strand_id
1 'polypeptide(L)'
;MSGKVPAGSSMLRRAGSGAAARLRPERRLRIVEKKPKTMHILEHLHRNVKTVAMPSAMIVGALLCRPVTALESWSGQMITPTLIFLMLFVTFCRVKPSQMRPSMMHLWLLIIQIAACIGVYLVLRPLDEVVAQGAMICILAPVAMAAVVIAGMLGANVATMATYSLLCNMVVALVAPVILSFTGTGACSFTEILARIAPLLIMPFAAAQFLRFVMPKTAKWIGDHSQISFYMWLLSLIVIIGRTTAFIIDLHGADLSTELWLAFAALVICLAQFKAGRALGRRYGDPAAGGQSLGQKNTVLAVWMAQAFLNPISSIAPTAYIVWQNIVNSYQIYRKDHEKRGW
;
A
#
# COMPACT_ATOMS: atom_id res chain seq x y z
N MET A 1 28.45 74.61 9.56
CA MET A 1 29.39 75.10 8.52
C MET A 1 29.08 74.21 7.33
N SER A 2 28.27 74.70 6.40
CA SER A 2 28.57 75.39 5.17
C SER A 2 29.43 74.52 4.25
N GLY A 3 29.11 74.22 3.02
CA GLY A 3 28.17 74.79 2.05
C GLY A 3 28.23 73.94 0.75
N LYS A 4 27.16 73.97 0.09
CA LYS A 4 26.86 74.57 -1.22
C LYS A 4 27.37 73.80 -2.46
N VAL A 5 26.32 73.44 -3.22
CA VAL A 5 26.20 73.22 -4.68
C VAL A 5 26.76 74.41 -5.50
N PRO A 6 27.14 74.32 -6.78
CA PRO A 6 26.19 74.43 -7.87
C PRO A 6 26.52 73.54 -9.11
N ALA A 7 25.59 73.07 -9.89
CA ALA A 7 24.75 73.58 -11.00
C ALA A 7 25.50 74.22 -12.21
N GLY A 8 25.15 73.77 -13.37
CA GLY A 8 25.40 74.39 -14.67
C GLY A 8 25.47 73.38 -15.81
N SER A 9 24.34 73.11 -16.52
CA SER A 9 23.88 73.72 -17.80
C SER A 9 24.85 73.40 -18.97
N SER A 10 24.51 72.94 -20.12
CA SER A 10 23.45 73.19 -21.07
C SER A 10 23.76 72.52 -22.39
N MET A 11 22.72 72.12 -23.08
CA MET A 11 22.48 72.25 -24.55
C MET A 11 23.45 71.56 -25.56
N LEU A 12 23.02 70.73 -26.44
CA LEU A 12 22.32 70.97 -27.71
C LEU A 12 22.39 69.73 -28.64
N ARG A 13 21.19 69.29 -29.07
CA ARG A 13 20.76 69.01 -30.46
C ARG A 13 21.52 67.99 -31.37
N ARG A 14 20.78 67.08 -31.83
CA ARG A 14 20.26 66.77 -33.22
C ARG A 14 20.42 65.30 -33.56
N ALA A 15 19.26 64.68 -33.71
CA ALA A 15 18.71 64.17 -34.94
C ALA A 15 19.50 63.04 -35.65
N GLY A 16 18.88 61.89 -35.64
CA GLY A 16 19.25 60.76 -36.52
C GLY A 16 18.18 59.67 -36.44
N SER A 17 17.27 59.70 -37.37
CA SER A 17 16.25 58.68 -37.68
C SER A 17 16.94 57.34 -37.89
N GLY A 18 16.36 56.28 -37.33
CA GLY A 18 16.81 54.93 -37.66
C GLY A 18 16.00 53.86 -36.98
N ALA A 19 14.93 53.44 -37.66
CA ALA A 19 14.35 52.10 -37.66
C ALA A 19 14.27 51.38 -36.29
N ALA A 20 13.09 51.42 -35.70
CA ALA A 20 12.65 50.44 -34.70
C ALA A 20 12.65 49.03 -35.28
N ALA A 21 13.72 48.29 -35.11
CA ALA A 21 13.75 46.86 -35.31
C ALA A 21 12.93 46.22 -34.19
N ARG A 22 11.69 45.88 -34.49
CA ARG A 22 10.84 45.01 -33.64
C ARG A 22 11.52 43.67 -33.53
N LEU A 23 12.21 43.38 -32.43
CA LEU A 23 12.65 42.08 -32.06
C LEU A 23 11.42 41.20 -31.85
N ARG A 24 11.18 40.33 -32.81
CA ARG A 24 10.19 39.24 -32.69
C ARG A 24 10.64 38.37 -31.52
N PRO A 25 9.70 37.97 -30.61
CA PRO A 25 10.02 36.96 -29.58
C PRO A 25 10.34 35.67 -30.32
N GLU A 26 11.57 35.19 -30.15
CA GLU A 26 11.99 33.86 -30.57
C GLU A 26 11.00 32.84 -30.01
N ARG A 27 10.29 32.16 -30.90
CA ARG A 27 9.57 30.91 -30.59
C ARG A 27 10.62 29.92 -30.10
N ARG A 28 10.72 29.77 -28.79
CA ARG A 28 11.32 28.55 -28.21
C ARG A 28 10.52 27.39 -28.75
N LEU A 29 11.01 26.76 -29.81
CA LEU A 29 10.61 25.43 -30.22
C LEU A 29 10.82 24.52 -29.01
N ARG A 30 9.73 24.19 -28.29
CA ARG A 30 9.73 23.03 -27.42
C ARG A 30 9.96 21.84 -28.34
N ILE A 31 11.18 21.37 -28.38
CA ILE A 31 11.49 20.04 -28.87
C ILE A 31 10.76 19.10 -27.92
N VAL A 32 9.54 18.71 -28.27
CA VAL A 32 8.85 17.59 -27.68
C VAL A 32 9.64 16.39 -28.18
N GLU A 33 10.64 15.99 -27.39
CA GLU A 33 11.35 14.74 -27.59
C GLU A 33 10.29 13.62 -27.58
N LYS A 34 9.86 13.20 -28.78
CA LYS A 34 9.01 12.03 -28.95
C LYS A 34 9.82 10.86 -28.41
N LYS A 35 9.48 10.42 -27.19
CA LYS A 35 10.00 9.15 -26.66
C LYS A 35 9.90 8.09 -27.74
N PRO A 36 10.94 7.33 -28.01
CA PRO A 36 10.96 6.34 -29.08
C PRO A 36 9.80 5.35 -28.87
N LYS A 37 9.15 4.95 -29.97
CA LYS A 37 7.99 4.01 -29.96
C LYS A 37 8.27 2.74 -29.15
N THR A 38 9.52 2.28 -29.14
CA THR A 38 9.99 1.15 -28.33
C THR A 38 9.83 1.38 -26.83
N MET A 39 10.00 2.61 -26.33
CA MET A 39 9.82 2.92 -24.92
C MET A 39 8.33 2.92 -24.53
N HIS A 40 7.44 3.33 -25.40
CA HIS A 40 5.99 3.21 -25.21
C HIS A 40 5.50 1.76 -25.21
N ILE A 41 6.07 0.92 -26.06
CA ILE A 41 5.75 -0.52 -26.10
C ILE A 41 6.28 -1.20 -24.82
N LEU A 42 7.49 -0.89 -24.39
CA LEU A 42 8.06 -1.41 -23.15
C LEU A 42 7.31 -0.95 -21.89
N GLU A 43 6.88 0.31 -21.84
CA GLU A 43 6.03 0.83 -20.76
C GLU A 43 4.64 0.14 -20.76
N HIS A 44 4.08 -0.13 -21.94
CA HIS A 44 2.80 -0.85 -22.11
C HIS A 44 2.94 -2.34 -21.74
N LEU A 45 4.02 -3.00 -22.15
CA LEU A 45 4.32 -4.39 -21.73
C LEU A 45 4.54 -4.48 -20.22
N HIS A 46 5.33 -3.56 -19.65
CA HIS A 46 5.62 -3.55 -18.22
C HIS A 46 4.36 -3.31 -17.37
N ARG A 47 3.43 -2.50 -17.86
CA ARG A 47 2.13 -2.26 -17.21
C ARG A 47 1.23 -3.50 -17.30
N ASN A 48 1.18 -4.14 -18.46
CA ASN A 48 0.38 -5.35 -18.67
C ASN A 48 0.96 -6.55 -17.92
N VAL A 49 2.28 -6.69 -17.83
CA VAL A 49 2.94 -7.75 -17.02
C VAL A 49 2.52 -7.65 -15.55
N LYS A 50 2.50 -6.47 -14.96
CA LYS A 50 2.06 -6.30 -13.56
C LYS A 50 0.58 -6.64 -13.35
N THR A 51 -0.26 -6.32 -14.32
CA THR A 51 -1.70 -6.61 -14.27
C THR A 51 -1.99 -8.11 -14.42
N VAL A 52 -1.22 -8.81 -15.25
CA VAL A 52 -1.38 -10.26 -15.48
C VAL A 52 -0.64 -11.08 -14.42
N ALA A 53 0.48 -10.58 -13.90
CA ALA A 53 1.32 -11.32 -12.94
C ALA A 53 0.58 -11.74 -11.67
N MET A 54 -0.34 -10.90 -11.16
CA MET A 54 -1.10 -11.21 -9.95
C MET A 54 -2.10 -12.35 -10.17
N PRO A 55 -3.01 -12.32 -11.15
CA PRO A 55 -3.89 -13.45 -11.45
C PRO A 55 -3.10 -14.73 -11.76
N SER A 56 -1.99 -14.62 -12.50
CA SER A 56 -1.11 -15.76 -12.80
C SER A 56 -0.51 -16.36 -11.53
N ALA A 57 -0.01 -15.53 -10.60
CA ALA A 57 0.52 -16.01 -9.32
C ALA A 57 -0.56 -16.71 -8.47
N MET A 58 -1.80 -16.20 -8.48
CA MET A 58 -2.92 -16.84 -7.80
C MET A 58 -3.25 -18.22 -8.41
N ILE A 59 -3.31 -18.32 -9.74
CA ILE A 59 -3.55 -19.58 -10.44
C ILE A 59 -2.42 -20.59 -10.15
N VAL A 60 -1.17 -20.14 -10.26
CA VAL A 60 0.00 -20.99 -9.96
C VAL A 60 -0.03 -21.45 -8.50
N GLY A 61 -0.36 -20.56 -7.56
CA GLY A 61 -0.51 -20.91 -6.15
C GLY A 61 -1.58 -21.98 -5.92
N ALA A 62 -2.74 -21.83 -6.56
CA ALA A 62 -3.83 -22.81 -6.47
C ALA A 62 -3.44 -24.16 -7.07
N LEU A 63 -2.78 -24.19 -8.24
CA LEU A 63 -2.32 -25.42 -8.88
C LEU A 63 -1.22 -26.13 -8.08
N LEU A 64 -0.34 -25.37 -7.43
CA LEU A 64 0.76 -25.87 -6.62
C LEU A 64 0.41 -26.00 -5.13
N CYS A 65 -0.88 -26.08 -4.78
CA CYS A 65 -1.33 -26.06 -3.38
C CYS A 65 -0.67 -27.16 -2.53
N ARG A 66 -0.60 -28.40 -3.02
CA ARG A 66 0.01 -29.51 -2.27
C ARG A 66 1.52 -29.35 -2.06
N PRO A 67 2.37 -29.14 -3.10
CA PRO A 67 3.80 -28.94 -2.90
C PRO A 67 4.12 -27.67 -2.09
N VAL A 68 3.37 -26.59 -2.24
CA VAL A 68 3.54 -25.37 -1.46
C VAL A 68 3.25 -25.61 0.02
N THR A 69 2.18 -26.32 0.35
CA THR A 69 1.83 -26.63 1.74
C THR A 69 2.86 -27.58 2.36
N ALA A 70 3.35 -28.57 1.60
CA ALA A 70 4.40 -29.47 2.07
C ALA A 70 5.71 -28.72 2.36
N LEU A 71 6.10 -27.79 1.48
CA LEU A 71 7.30 -26.96 1.66
C LEU A 71 7.17 -26.04 2.89
N GLU A 72 5.99 -25.42 3.07
CA GLU A 72 5.73 -24.57 4.24
C GLU A 72 5.76 -25.37 5.54
N SER A 73 5.17 -26.58 5.56
CA SER A 73 5.25 -27.51 6.70
C SER A 73 6.69 -27.91 7.01
N TRP A 74 7.47 -28.29 5.99
CA TRP A 74 8.86 -28.66 6.14
C TRP A 74 9.71 -27.52 6.71
N SER A 75 9.42 -26.29 6.34
CA SER A 75 10.11 -25.09 6.86
C SER A 75 9.65 -24.66 8.27
N GLY A 76 8.79 -25.41 8.93
CA GLY A 76 8.16 -25.01 10.20
C GLY A 76 7.27 -23.78 10.06
N GLN A 77 6.65 -23.58 8.91
CA GLN A 77 5.77 -22.45 8.58
C GLN A 77 6.48 -21.09 8.59
N MET A 78 7.79 -21.07 8.36
CA MET A 78 8.59 -19.84 8.40
C MET A 78 8.72 -19.14 7.05
N ILE A 79 8.33 -19.76 5.93
CA ILE A 79 8.48 -19.14 4.60
C ILE A 79 7.63 -17.87 4.49
N THR A 80 6.35 -17.96 4.82
CA THR A 80 5.43 -16.81 4.75
C THR A 80 5.88 -15.64 5.64
N PRO A 81 6.18 -15.83 6.95
CA PRO A 81 6.72 -14.76 7.79
C PRO A 81 8.02 -14.16 7.26
N THR A 82 8.94 -14.99 6.76
CA THR A 82 10.22 -14.53 6.18
C THR A 82 9.99 -13.65 4.95
N LEU A 83 9.11 -14.06 4.04
CA LEU A 83 8.77 -13.26 2.86
C LEU A 83 8.13 -11.91 3.23
N ILE A 84 7.23 -11.91 4.23
CA ILE A 84 6.63 -10.67 4.75
C ILE A 84 7.71 -9.77 5.35
N PHE A 85 8.61 -10.32 6.17
CA PHE A 85 9.72 -9.58 6.76
C PHE A 85 10.60 -8.92 5.68
N LEU A 86 11.05 -9.72 4.72
CA LEU A 86 11.93 -9.23 3.64
C LEU A 86 11.24 -8.18 2.77
N MET A 87 9.96 -8.37 2.45
CA MET A 87 9.16 -7.40 1.69
C MET A 87 9.05 -6.06 2.43
N LEU A 88 8.76 -6.10 3.73
CA LEU A 88 8.70 -4.91 4.58
C LEU A 88 10.09 -4.26 4.73
N PHE A 89 11.14 -5.05 4.93
CA PHE A 89 12.52 -4.58 5.03
C PHE A 89 12.96 -3.79 3.80
N VAL A 90 12.82 -4.37 2.59
CA VAL A 90 13.15 -3.70 1.33
C VAL A 90 12.38 -2.39 1.20
N THR A 91 11.14 -2.38 1.62
CA THR A 91 10.32 -1.18 1.52
C THR A 91 10.72 -0.13 2.54
N PHE A 92 11.00 -0.50 3.78
CA PHE A 92 11.46 0.45 4.79
C PHE A 92 12.85 1.00 4.51
N CYS A 93 13.66 0.34 3.67
CA CYS A 93 14.88 0.93 3.12
C CYS A 93 14.62 2.18 2.27
N ARG A 94 13.42 2.38 1.72
CA ARG A 94 13.04 3.61 1.00
C ARG A 94 12.59 4.75 1.91
N VAL A 95 12.13 4.41 3.11
CA VAL A 95 11.51 5.36 4.04
C VAL A 95 12.58 6.12 4.81
N LYS A 96 12.59 7.45 4.72
CA LYS A 96 13.46 8.34 5.49
C LYS A 96 12.66 8.94 6.65
N PRO A 97 12.94 8.58 7.92
CA PRO A 97 12.19 9.10 9.07
C PRO A 97 12.20 10.63 9.16
N SER A 98 13.30 11.29 8.74
CA SER A 98 13.42 12.75 8.73
C SER A 98 12.44 13.47 7.79
N GLN A 99 11.85 12.77 6.83
CA GLN A 99 10.87 13.32 5.88
C GLN A 99 9.43 13.04 6.31
N MET A 100 9.24 12.29 7.39
CA MET A 100 7.92 11.93 7.88
C MET A 100 7.31 13.07 8.67
N ARG A 101 6.08 13.43 8.32
CA ARG A 101 5.30 14.45 9.00
C ARG A 101 3.94 13.86 9.38
N PRO A 102 3.79 13.33 10.61
CA PRO A 102 2.48 12.93 11.12
C PRO A 102 1.49 14.09 11.04
N SER A 103 0.24 13.81 10.69
CA SER A 103 -0.83 14.80 10.58
C SER A 103 -2.09 14.28 11.26
N MET A 104 -3.04 15.17 11.54
CA MET A 104 -4.34 14.80 12.11
C MET A 104 -5.11 13.83 11.20
N MET A 105 -4.87 13.87 9.88
CA MET A 105 -5.44 12.87 8.97
C MET A 105 -5.00 11.46 9.33
N HIS A 106 -3.71 11.25 9.62
CA HIS A 106 -3.17 9.94 9.99
C HIS A 106 -3.80 9.41 11.28
N LEU A 107 -3.95 10.28 12.29
CA LEU A 107 -4.58 9.92 13.56
C LEU A 107 -6.04 9.47 13.35
N TRP A 108 -6.83 10.24 12.61
CA TRP A 108 -8.23 9.90 12.34
C TRP A 108 -8.36 8.62 11.51
N LEU A 109 -7.48 8.39 10.53
CA LEU A 109 -7.46 7.14 9.75
C LEU A 109 -7.23 5.93 10.64
N LEU A 110 -6.28 6.02 11.60
CA LEU A 110 -6.01 4.93 12.57
C LEU A 110 -7.18 4.71 13.52
N ILE A 111 -7.77 5.78 14.06
CA ILE A 111 -8.95 5.69 14.93
C ILE A 111 -10.11 5.02 14.19
N ILE A 112 -10.41 5.46 12.96
CA ILE A 112 -11.48 4.86 12.15
C ILE A 112 -11.18 3.39 11.86
N GLN A 113 -9.93 3.03 11.54
CA GLN A 113 -9.54 1.65 11.30
C GLN A 113 -9.80 0.77 12.53
N ILE A 114 -9.34 1.18 13.71
CA ILE A 114 -9.49 0.40 14.95
C ILE A 114 -10.96 0.34 15.36
N ALA A 115 -11.67 1.46 15.36
CA ALA A 115 -13.08 1.52 15.71
C ALA A 115 -13.94 0.66 14.77
N ALA A 116 -13.70 0.75 13.45
CA ALA A 116 -14.40 -0.08 12.46
C ALA A 116 -14.07 -1.56 12.62
N CYS A 117 -12.81 -1.91 12.95
CA CYS A 117 -12.39 -3.28 13.20
C CYS A 117 -13.20 -3.91 14.34
N ILE A 118 -13.24 -3.23 15.48
CA ILE A 118 -13.98 -3.69 16.66
C ILE A 118 -15.49 -3.67 16.37
N GLY A 119 -16.00 -2.59 15.80
CA GLY A 119 -17.43 -2.43 15.52
C GLY A 119 -17.97 -3.49 14.57
N VAL A 120 -17.26 -3.79 13.48
CA VAL A 120 -17.68 -4.83 12.52
C VAL A 120 -17.67 -6.21 13.17
N TYR A 121 -16.66 -6.53 13.98
CA TYR A 121 -16.63 -7.79 14.71
C TYR A 121 -17.82 -7.94 15.66
N LEU A 122 -18.09 -6.92 16.48
CA LEU A 122 -19.20 -6.96 17.45
C LEU A 122 -20.58 -7.06 16.76
N VAL A 123 -20.75 -6.42 15.61
CA VAL A 123 -22.02 -6.47 14.86
C VAL A 123 -22.24 -7.82 14.16
N LEU A 124 -21.18 -8.42 13.61
CA LEU A 124 -21.30 -9.66 12.84
C LEU A 124 -21.20 -10.92 13.72
N ARG A 125 -20.51 -10.85 14.87
CA ARG A 125 -20.32 -11.99 15.77
C ARG A 125 -21.62 -12.73 16.15
N PRO A 126 -22.74 -12.03 16.47
CA PRO A 126 -23.99 -12.72 16.79
C PRO A 126 -24.61 -13.49 15.62
N LEU A 127 -24.24 -13.15 14.37
CA LEU A 127 -24.73 -13.79 13.15
C LEU A 127 -23.86 -14.99 12.78
N ASP A 128 -22.56 -14.79 12.69
CA ASP A 128 -21.57 -15.82 12.37
C ASP A 128 -20.17 -15.34 12.85
N GLU A 129 -19.56 -16.13 13.73
CA GLU A 129 -18.24 -15.77 14.29
C GLU A 129 -17.12 -15.85 13.26
N VAL A 130 -17.17 -16.81 12.33
CA VAL A 130 -16.14 -16.97 11.29
C VAL A 130 -16.20 -15.83 10.30
N VAL A 131 -17.40 -15.41 9.90
CA VAL A 131 -17.61 -14.23 9.05
C VAL A 131 -17.16 -12.96 9.77
N ALA A 132 -17.47 -12.84 11.06
CA ALA A 132 -17.03 -11.70 11.87
C ALA A 132 -15.51 -11.59 11.96
N GLN A 133 -14.82 -12.72 12.19
CA GLN A 133 -13.35 -12.80 12.20
C GLN A 133 -12.75 -12.44 10.84
N GLY A 134 -13.30 -12.98 9.75
CA GLY A 134 -12.86 -12.69 8.39
C GLY A 134 -13.05 -11.23 7.99
N ALA A 135 -14.18 -10.64 8.37
CA ALA A 135 -14.47 -9.23 8.18
C ALA A 135 -13.52 -8.33 8.98
N MET A 136 -13.35 -8.64 10.25
CA MET A 136 -12.48 -7.92 11.17
C MET A 136 -11.03 -7.90 10.69
N ILE A 137 -10.46 -9.04 10.28
CA ILE A 137 -9.06 -9.12 9.87
C ILE A 137 -8.79 -8.33 8.59
N CYS A 138 -9.76 -8.20 7.67
CA CYS A 138 -9.67 -7.35 6.50
C CYS A 138 -9.53 -5.86 6.87
N ILE A 139 -10.05 -5.45 8.03
CA ILE A 139 -9.93 -4.07 8.52
C ILE A 139 -8.66 -3.90 9.35
N LEU A 140 -8.37 -4.87 10.23
CA LEU A 140 -7.24 -4.83 11.16
C LEU A 140 -5.90 -4.80 10.44
N ALA A 141 -5.76 -5.52 9.33
CA ALA A 141 -4.53 -5.58 8.56
C ALA A 141 -3.94 -4.19 8.28
N PRO A 142 -2.62 -4.01 8.42
CA PRO A 142 -1.98 -2.74 8.14
C PRO A 142 -2.04 -2.44 6.63
N VAL A 143 -1.73 -1.19 6.30
CA VAL A 143 -1.70 -0.77 4.89
C VAL A 143 -0.59 -1.50 4.12
N ALA A 144 -0.89 -1.89 2.88
CA ALA A 144 0.09 -2.48 1.98
C ALA A 144 1.11 -1.43 1.51
N MET A 145 2.33 -1.88 1.28
CA MET A 145 3.38 -1.00 0.74
C MET A 145 3.10 -0.56 -0.71
N ALA A 146 2.38 -1.37 -1.48
CA ALA A 146 1.89 -0.98 -2.80
C ALA A 146 1.00 0.28 -2.77
N ALA A 147 0.34 0.56 -1.64
CA ALA A 147 -0.48 1.75 -1.45
C ALA A 147 0.28 3.05 -1.71
N VAL A 148 1.55 3.13 -1.31
CA VAL A 148 2.40 4.32 -1.54
C VAL A 148 2.61 4.57 -3.03
N VAL A 149 2.84 3.51 -3.79
CA VAL A 149 3.04 3.58 -5.25
C VAL A 149 1.73 3.93 -5.95
N ILE A 150 0.65 3.23 -5.61
CA ILE A 150 -0.67 3.44 -6.21
C ILE A 150 -1.18 4.85 -5.88
N ALA A 151 -1.03 5.31 -4.64
CA ALA A 151 -1.39 6.66 -4.23
C ALA A 151 -0.64 7.71 -5.06
N GLY A 152 0.67 7.53 -5.30
CA GLY A 152 1.46 8.38 -6.18
C GLY A 152 0.94 8.41 -7.62
N MET A 153 0.54 7.26 -8.18
CA MET A 153 -0.09 7.18 -9.50
C MET A 153 -1.42 7.94 -9.55
N LEU A 154 -2.17 7.93 -8.47
CA LEU A 154 -3.43 8.67 -8.32
C LEU A 154 -3.23 10.17 -8.02
N GLY A 155 -1.98 10.63 -7.88
CA GLY A 155 -1.63 12.03 -7.62
C GLY A 155 -1.65 12.43 -6.15
N ALA A 156 -1.61 11.49 -5.22
CA ALA A 156 -1.49 11.72 -3.79
C ALA A 156 -0.09 12.16 -3.39
N ASN A 157 0.02 12.75 -2.21
CA ASN A 157 1.31 13.03 -1.59
C ASN A 157 1.97 11.74 -1.08
N VAL A 158 3.03 11.33 -1.78
CA VAL A 158 3.76 10.10 -1.49
C VAL A 158 4.39 10.10 -0.08
N ALA A 159 4.83 11.26 0.41
CA ALA A 159 5.41 11.38 1.75
C ALA A 159 4.34 11.16 2.84
N THR A 160 3.14 11.72 2.65
CA THR A 160 1.98 11.48 3.51
C THR A 160 1.63 9.99 3.57
N MET A 161 1.56 9.35 2.40
CA MET A 161 1.26 7.90 2.33
C MET A 161 2.33 7.03 3.00
N ALA A 162 3.61 7.36 2.79
CA ALA A 162 4.72 6.63 3.42
C ALA A 162 4.72 6.79 4.95
N THR A 163 4.40 8.00 5.43
CA THR A 163 4.24 8.28 6.88
C THR A 163 3.10 7.45 7.46
N TYR A 164 1.93 7.45 6.81
CA TYR A 164 0.80 6.64 7.26
C TYR A 164 1.14 5.15 7.26
N SER A 165 1.81 4.66 6.23
CA SER A 165 2.19 3.25 6.13
C SER A 165 3.04 2.81 7.32
N LEU A 166 4.04 3.61 7.71
CA LEU A 166 4.85 3.28 8.89
C LEU A 166 4.02 3.33 10.17
N LEU A 167 3.28 4.42 10.40
CA LEU A 167 2.46 4.57 11.61
C LEU A 167 1.45 3.43 11.74
N CYS A 168 0.78 3.07 10.64
CA CYS A 168 -0.19 1.99 10.63
C CYS A 168 0.44 0.63 10.99
N ASN A 169 1.63 0.32 10.43
CA ASN A 169 2.34 -0.91 10.77
C ASN A 169 2.73 -0.95 12.25
N MET A 170 3.22 0.18 12.81
CA MET A 170 3.59 0.26 14.23
C MET A 170 2.38 0.12 15.15
N VAL A 171 1.28 0.82 14.83
CA VAL A 171 0.04 0.75 15.63
C VAL A 171 -0.57 -0.64 15.56
N VAL A 172 -0.64 -1.25 14.38
CA VAL A 172 -1.16 -2.62 14.23
C VAL A 172 -0.29 -3.63 14.96
N ALA A 173 1.04 -3.47 14.98
CA ALA A 173 1.93 -4.34 15.75
C ALA A 173 1.59 -4.40 17.24
N LEU A 174 1.07 -3.30 17.79
CA LEU A 174 0.67 -3.19 19.20
C LEU A 174 -0.79 -3.58 19.43
N VAL A 175 -1.69 -3.20 18.53
CA VAL A 175 -3.15 -3.35 18.68
C VAL A 175 -3.63 -4.73 18.23
N ALA A 176 -3.02 -5.33 17.19
CA ALA A 176 -3.46 -6.62 16.68
C ALA A 176 -3.35 -7.75 17.74
N PRO A 177 -2.26 -7.87 18.53
CA PRO A 177 -2.20 -8.89 19.58
C PRO A 177 -3.33 -8.75 20.60
N VAL A 178 -3.71 -7.52 20.97
CA VAL A 178 -4.83 -7.27 21.89
C VAL A 178 -6.14 -7.76 21.27
N ILE A 179 -6.46 -7.30 20.06
CA ILE A 179 -7.71 -7.66 19.39
C ILE A 179 -7.78 -9.17 19.16
N LEU A 180 -6.71 -9.79 18.64
CA LEU A 180 -6.69 -11.21 18.30
C LEU A 180 -6.74 -12.10 19.53
N SER A 181 -6.22 -11.67 20.70
CA SER A 181 -6.35 -12.45 21.94
C SER A 181 -7.79 -12.53 22.45
N PHE A 182 -8.63 -11.52 22.13
CA PHE A 182 -10.06 -11.52 22.51
C PHE A 182 -10.97 -12.14 21.45
N THR A 183 -10.55 -12.17 20.21
CA THR A 183 -11.40 -12.60 19.08
C THR A 183 -10.95 -13.91 18.45
N GLY A 184 -9.78 -14.41 18.84
CA GLY A 184 -9.21 -15.67 18.37
C GLY A 184 -9.86 -16.91 18.96
N THR A 185 -9.40 -18.06 18.55
CA THR A 185 -9.90 -19.38 19.01
C THR A 185 -9.52 -19.72 20.44
N GLY A 186 -8.85 -18.81 21.17
CA GLY A 186 -8.36 -19.04 22.53
C GLY A 186 -7.12 -19.94 22.61
N ALA A 187 -6.61 -20.42 21.48
CA ALA A 187 -5.45 -21.31 21.41
C ALA A 187 -4.11 -20.60 21.70
N CYS A 188 -4.06 -19.27 21.54
CA CYS A 188 -2.84 -18.47 21.73
C CYS A 188 -3.04 -17.38 22.77
N SER A 189 -2.09 -17.24 23.69
CA SER A 189 -2.07 -16.15 24.65
C SER A 189 -1.68 -14.81 23.99
N PHE A 190 -2.05 -13.69 24.64
CA PHE A 190 -1.62 -12.35 24.18
C PHE A 190 -0.11 -12.26 23.95
N THR A 191 0.69 -12.82 24.87
CA THR A 191 2.16 -12.80 24.78
C THR A 191 2.70 -13.59 23.59
N GLU A 192 2.09 -14.71 23.25
CA GLU A 192 2.47 -15.49 22.06
C GLU A 192 2.13 -14.76 20.76
N ILE A 193 0.94 -14.15 20.69
CA ILE A 193 0.53 -13.36 19.55
C ILE A 193 1.45 -12.15 19.38
N LEU A 194 1.73 -11.43 20.48
CA LEU A 194 2.66 -10.30 20.47
C LEU A 194 4.07 -10.71 20.03
N ALA A 195 4.59 -11.83 20.55
CA ALA A 195 5.91 -12.34 20.19
C ALA A 195 6.04 -12.72 18.71
N ARG A 196 4.95 -13.07 18.05
CA ARG A 196 4.94 -13.40 16.61
C ARG A 196 4.68 -12.18 15.71
N ILE A 197 3.75 -11.29 16.07
CA ILE A 197 3.35 -10.14 15.23
C ILE A 197 4.32 -8.97 15.39
N ALA A 198 4.69 -8.58 16.59
CA ALA A 198 5.49 -7.38 16.82
C ALA A 198 6.87 -7.45 16.15
N PRO A 199 7.65 -8.55 16.24
CA PRO A 199 8.89 -8.67 15.52
C PRO A 199 8.68 -8.59 14.00
N LEU A 200 7.65 -9.24 13.47
CA LEU A 200 7.37 -9.27 12.04
C LEU A 200 7.10 -7.88 11.44
N LEU A 201 6.54 -6.96 12.21
CA LEU A 201 6.21 -5.60 11.76
C LEU A 201 7.27 -4.56 12.16
N ILE A 202 7.88 -4.69 13.34
CA ILE A 202 8.81 -3.71 13.91
C ILE A 202 10.25 -3.98 13.46
N MET A 203 10.70 -5.25 13.49
CA MET A 203 12.09 -5.57 13.16
C MET A 203 12.51 -5.22 11.73
N PRO A 204 11.66 -5.38 10.68
CA PRO A 204 12.04 -4.95 9.33
C PRO A 204 12.35 -3.46 9.26
N PHE A 205 11.59 -2.64 9.99
CA PHE A 205 11.85 -1.20 10.07
C PHE A 205 13.17 -0.92 10.83
N ALA A 206 13.36 -1.51 11.99
CA ALA A 206 14.58 -1.34 12.77
C ALA A 206 15.81 -1.81 11.97
N ALA A 207 15.75 -2.96 11.32
CA ALA A 207 16.81 -3.48 10.47
C ALA A 207 17.11 -2.58 9.27
N ALA A 208 16.08 -2.00 8.62
CA ALA A 208 16.25 -1.08 7.51
C ALA A 208 16.92 0.24 7.96
N GLN A 209 16.55 0.78 9.14
CA GLN A 209 17.19 1.98 9.68
C GLN A 209 18.63 1.70 10.14
N PHE A 210 18.85 0.54 10.77
CA PHE A 210 20.21 0.11 11.13
C PHE A 210 21.11 -0.04 9.89
N LEU A 211 20.62 -0.71 8.83
CA LEU A 211 21.36 -0.82 7.58
C LEU A 211 21.63 0.57 6.98
N ARG A 212 20.70 1.49 7.04
CA ARG A 212 20.88 2.86 6.55
C ARG A 212 21.95 3.60 7.36
N PHE A 213 22.02 3.38 8.66
CA PHE A 213 23.03 3.99 9.51
C PHE A 213 24.43 3.45 9.23
N VAL A 214 24.57 2.12 9.14
CA VAL A 214 25.87 1.44 8.94
C VAL A 214 26.33 1.47 7.48
N MET A 215 25.41 1.22 6.54
CA MET A 215 25.70 1.07 5.11
C MET A 215 24.70 1.88 4.26
N PRO A 216 24.77 3.23 4.26
CA PRO A 216 23.77 4.07 3.60
C PRO A 216 23.67 3.85 2.08
N LYS A 217 24.79 3.50 1.43
CA LYS A 217 24.81 3.20 -0.02
C LYS A 217 24.03 1.92 -0.34
N THR A 218 24.19 0.88 0.47
CA THR A 218 23.50 -0.40 0.32
C THR A 218 22.00 -0.25 0.60
N ALA A 219 21.62 0.46 1.67
CA ALA A 219 20.22 0.74 1.97
C ALA A 219 19.55 1.53 0.86
N LYS A 220 20.24 2.51 0.27
CA LYS A 220 19.73 3.26 -0.89
C LYS A 220 19.58 2.36 -2.10
N TRP A 221 20.58 1.52 -2.41
CA TRP A 221 20.53 0.60 -3.54
C TRP A 221 19.34 -0.37 -3.43
N ILE A 222 19.13 -0.99 -2.25
CA ILE A 222 17.97 -1.86 -1.99
C ILE A 222 16.66 -1.08 -2.18
N GLY A 223 16.57 0.13 -1.63
CA GLY A 223 15.39 0.97 -1.75
C GLY A 223 15.07 1.37 -3.19
N ASP A 224 16.07 1.65 -4.01
CA ASP A 224 15.92 2.03 -5.41
C ASP A 224 15.45 0.84 -6.27
N HIS A 225 15.79 -0.41 -5.88
CA HIS A 225 15.36 -1.66 -6.55
C HIS A 225 14.03 -2.20 -6.01
N SER A 226 13.02 -1.35 -5.92
CA SER A 226 11.68 -1.72 -5.39
C SER A 226 10.98 -2.86 -6.12
N GLN A 227 11.44 -3.23 -7.32
CA GLN A 227 10.94 -4.39 -8.04
C GLN A 227 11.16 -5.69 -7.26
N ILE A 228 12.19 -5.77 -6.41
CA ILE A 228 12.46 -6.90 -5.52
C ILE A 228 11.24 -7.15 -4.62
N SER A 229 10.71 -6.10 -3.97
CA SER A 229 9.50 -6.23 -3.13
C SER A 229 8.29 -6.73 -3.92
N PHE A 230 8.16 -6.36 -5.19
CA PHE A 230 7.07 -6.83 -6.04
C PHE A 230 7.17 -8.33 -6.32
N TYR A 231 8.36 -8.84 -6.66
CA TYR A 231 8.57 -10.28 -6.87
C TYR A 231 8.41 -11.08 -5.59
N MET A 232 8.88 -10.56 -4.45
CA MET A 232 8.66 -11.18 -3.14
C MET A 232 7.17 -11.22 -2.78
N TRP A 233 6.43 -10.18 -3.14
CA TRP A 233 4.98 -10.14 -2.97
C TRP A 233 4.28 -11.19 -3.84
N LEU A 234 4.67 -11.35 -5.12
CA LEU A 234 4.13 -12.40 -6.00
C LEU A 234 4.42 -13.80 -5.44
N LEU A 235 5.65 -14.03 -4.96
CA LEU A 235 6.02 -15.29 -4.33
C LEU A 235 5.19 -15.55 -3.07
N SER A 236 5.03 -14.54 -2.21
CA SER A 236 4.16 -14.62 -1.04
C SER A 236 2.71 -14.93 -1.40
N LEU A 237 2.23 -14.36 -2.52
CA LEU A 237 0.89 -14.61 -3.02
C LEU A 237 0.72 -16.07 -3.47
N ILE A 238 1.71 -16.66 -4.17
CA ILE A 238 1.71 -18.07 -4.54
C ILE A 238 1.62 -18.96 -3.29
N VAL A 239 2.44 -18.67 -2.29
CA VAL A 239 2.46 -19.46 -1.05
C VAL A 239 1.14 -19.35 -0.29
N ILE A 240 0.62 -18.15 -0.12
CA ILE A 240 -0.61 -17.91 0.64
C ILE A 240 -1.84 -18.52 -0.06
N ILE A 241 -1.97 -18.33 -1.37
CA ILE A 241 -3.08 -18.91 -2.15
C ILE A 241 -2.97 -20.43 -2.16
N GLY A 242 -1.76 -20.98 -2.32
CA GLY A 242 -1.54 -22.43 -2.26
C GLY A 242 -2.01 -23.03 -0.92
N ARG A 243 -1.64 -22.43 0.19
CA ARG A 243 -2.08 -22.86 1.54
C ARG A 243 -3.59 -22.74 1.71
N THR A 244 -4.18 -21.61 1.32
CA THR A 244 -5.62 -21.40 1.42
C THR A 244 -6.38 -22.40 0.55
N THR A 245 -5.92 -22.65 -0.67
CA THR A 245 -6.53 -23.64 -1.58
C THR A 245 -6.44 -25.06 -1.01
N ALA A 246 -5.28 -25.48 -0.50
CA ALA A 246 -5.11 -26.77 0.12
C ALA A 246 -6.05 -26.94 1.33
N PHE A 247 -6.14 -25.89 2.17
CA PHE A 247 -7.04 -25.86 3.32
C PHE A 247 -8.50 -26.03 2.90
N ILE A 248 -8.97 -25.29 1.88
CA ILE A 248 -10.34 -25.39 1.36
C ILE A 248 -10.61 -26.81 0.82
N ILE A 249 -9.67 -27.40 0.06
CA ILE A 249 -9.81 -28.76 -0.47
C ILE A 249 -9.89 -29.80 0.66
N ASP A 250 -9.08 -29.64 1.71
CA ASP A 250 -9.02 -30.57 2.84
C ASP A 250 -10.23 -30.40 3.79
N LEU A 251 -10.93 -29.28 3.70
CA LEU A 251 -12.12 -29.00 4.47
C LEU A 251 -13.32 -29.71 3.82
N HIS A 252 -13.38 -31.03 3.95
CA HIS A 252 -14.48 -31.86 3.43
C HIS A 252 -15.82 -31.39 4.04
N GLY A 253 -16.62 -30.62 3.26
CA GLY A 253 -17.93 -30.12 3.68
C GLY A 253 -17.94 -28.68 4.22
N ALA A 254 -16.99 -27.83 3.84
CA ALA A 254 -17.14 -26.39 4.05
C ALA A 254 -18.47 -25.93 3.46
N ASP A 255 -19.25 -25.23 4.27
CA ASP A 255 -20.50 -24.66 3.83
C ASP A 255 -20.21 -23.55 2.80
N LEU A 256 -20.48 -23.84 1.52
CA LEU A 256 -20.30 -22.89 0.43
C LEU A 256 -20.95 -21.52 0.76
N SER A 257 -22.00 -21.52 1.58
CA SER A 257 -22.65 -20.29 2.02
C SER A 257 -21.73 -19.44 2.87
N THR A 258 -20.98 -20.01 3.81
CA THR A 258 -20.00 -19.29 4.64
C THR A 258 -18.85 -18.71 3.79
N GLU A 259 -18.35 -19.45 2.81
CA GLU A 259 -17.32 -18.96 1.89
C GLU A 259 -17.81 -17.77 1.06
N LEU A 260 -19.05 -17.85 0.53
CA LEU A 260 -19.67 -16.76 -0.22
C LEU A 260 -19.92 -15.53 0.66
N TRP A 261 -20.37 -15.73 1.90
CA TRP A 261 -20.53 -14.63 2.86
C TRP A 261 -19.20 -13.97 3.22
N LEU A 262 -18.11 -14.72 3.39
CA LEU A 262 -16.78 -14.19 3.62
C LEU A 262 -16.28 -13.35 2.43
N ALA A 263 -16.47 -13.85 1.21
CA ALA A 263 -16.09 -13.13 -0.01
C ALA A 263 -16.93 -11.85 -0.20
N PHE A 264 -18.22 -11.91 0.09
CA PHE A 264 -19.13 -10.76 0.03
C PHE A 264 -18.81 -9.73 1.11
N ALA A 265 -18.59 -10.15 2.35
CA ALA A 265 -18.17 -9.26 3.44
C ALA A 265 -16.86 -8.53 3.10
N ALA A 266 -15.90 -9.25 2.52
CA ALA A 266 -14.64 -8.66 2.05
C ALA A 266 -14.87 -7.59 0.97
N LEU A 267 -15.80 -7.80 0.03
CA LEU A 267 -16.18 -6.79 -0.97
C LEU A 267 -16.75 -5.53 -0.32
N VAL A 268 -17.76 -5.70 0.54
CA VAL A 268 -18.43 -4.57 1.22
C VAL A 268 -17.42 -3.77 2.03
N ILE A 269 -16.57 -4.45 2.79
CA ILE A 269 -15.52 -3.82 3.61
C ILE A 269 -14.51 -3.09 2.73
N CYS A 270 -14.08 -3.70 1.62
CA CYS A 270 -13.14 -3.08 0.69
C CYS A 270 -13.69 -1.75 0.16
N LEU A 271 -14.91 -1.76 -0.36
CA LEU A 271 -15.57 -0.56 -0.88
C LEU A 271 -15.79 0.50 0.22
N ALA A 272 -16.23 0.08 1.40
CA ALA A 272 -16.45 0.95 2.54
C ALA A 272 -15.15 1.64 2.99
N GLN A 273 -14.05 0.90 3.10
CA GLN A 273 -12.75 1.42 3.50
C GLN A 273 -12.19 2.43 2.47
N PHE A 274 -12.24 2.12 1.17
CA PHE A 274 -11.83 3.08 0.14
C PHE A 274 -12.69 4.34 0.17
N LYS A 275 -14.01 4.20 0.35
CA LYS A 275 -14.96 5.33 0.40
C LYS A 275 -14.73 6.18 1.65
N ALA A 276 -14.65 5.57 2.83
CA ALA A 276 -14.42 6.25 4.11
C ALA A 276 -13.06 6.98 4.12
N GLY A 277 -12.00 6.30 3.68
CA GLY A 277 -10.68 6.92 3.57
C GLY A 277 -10.67 8.11 2.62
N ARG A 278 -11.32 8.02 1.45
CA ARG A 278 -11.46 9.15 0.53
C ARG A 278 -12.26 10.30 1.11
N ALA A 279 -13.34 10.00 1.83
CA ALA A 279 -14.18 11.01 2.47
C ALA A 279 -13.40 11.81 3.51
N LEU A 280 -12.61 11.11 4.35
CA LEU A 280 -11.72 11.76 5.30
C LEU A 280 -10.60 12.53 4.58
N GLY A 281 -9.93 11.91 3.60
CA GLY A 281 -8.85 12.54 2.84
C GLY A 281 -9.26 13.83 2.15
N ARG A 282 -10.52 13.96 1.69
CA ARG A 282 -11.05 15.21 1.11
C ARG A 282 -11.00 16.37 2.11
N ARG A 283 -11.23 16.12 3.40
CA ARG A 283 -11.16 17.17 4.45
C ARG A 283 -9.74 17.70 4.65
N TYR A 284 -8.74 16.91 4.26
CA TYR A 284 -7.31 17.24 4.37
C TYR A 284 -6.65 17.51 3.02
N GLY A 285 -7.43 17.65 1.93
CA GLY A 285 -6.93 17.98 0.60
C GLY A 285 -6.26 16.82 -0.16
N ASP A 286 -6.27 15.59 0.38
CA ASP A 286 -5.67 14.43 -0.28
C ASP A 286 -6.59 13.18 -0.23
N PRO A 287 -7.66 13.17 -1.07
CA PRO A 287 -8.61 12.06 -1.09
C PRO A 287 -7.99 10.76 -1.58
N ALA A 288 -6.95 10.81 -2.40
CA ALA A 288 -6.29 9.62 -2.90
C ALA A 288 -5.44 8.96 -1.81
N ALA A 289 -4.67 9.75 -1.04
CA ALA A 289 -3.94 9.22 0.12
C ALA A 289 -4.90 8.63 1.15
N GLY A 290 -5.97 9.35 1.52
CA GLY A 290 -6.94 8.83 2.47
C GLY A 290 -7.58 7.52 2.01
N GLY A 291 -7.99 7.42 0.75
CA GLY A 291 -8.59 6.21 0.18
C GLY A 291 -7.64 5.02 0.20
N GLN A 292 -6.39 5.22 -0.23
CA GLN A 292 -5.38 4.17 -0.23
C GLN A 292 -4.95 3.76 1.18
N SER A 293 -4.97 4.69 2.14
CA SER A 293 -4.63 4.42 3.54
C SER A 293 -5.55 3.39 4.20
N LEU A 294 -6.86 3.49 4.01
CA LEU A 294 -7.79 2.51 4.57
C LEU A 294 -8.04 1.33 3.64
N GLY A 295 -8.13 1.57 2.32
CA GLY A 295 -8.58 0.56 1.36
C GLY A 295 -7.51 -0.42 0.90
N GLN A 296 -6.24 -0.02 0.86
CA GLN A 296 -5.17 -0.88 0.36
C GLN A 296 -4.47 -1.63 1.50
N LYS A 297 -4.86 -2.86 1.74
CA LYS A 297 -4.42 -3.68 2.86
C LYS A 297 -3.27 -4.63 2.51
N ASN A 298 -2.41 -4.90 3.49
CA ASN A 298 -1.44 -5.99 3.42
C ASN A 298 -2.15 -7.34 3.62
N THR A 299 -2.74 -7.83 2.55
CA THR A 299 -3.57 -9.02 2.55
C THR A 299 -2.78 -10.30 2.79
N VAL A 300 -1.50 -10.37 2.41
CA VAL A 300 -0.63 -11.51 2.73
C VAL A 300 -0.48 -11.66 4.24
N LEU A 301 -0.23 -10.55 4.94
CA LEU A 301 -0.17 -10.54 6.39
C LEU A 301 -1.55 -10.86 7.01
N ALA A 302 -2.64 -10.33 6.43
CA ALA A 302 -3.99 -10.59 6.91
C ALA A 302 -4.35 -12.08 6.84
N VAL A 303 -4.07 -12.75 5.71
CA VAL A 303 -4.30 -14.19 5.54
C VAL A 303 -3.45 -14.98 6.53
N TRP A 304 -2.17 -14.62 6.67
CA TRP A 304 -1.29 -15.28 7.65
C TRP A 304 -1.81 -15.12 9.08
N MET A 305 -2.22 -13.91 9.49
CA MET A 305 -2.79 -13.69 10.84
C MET A 305 -4.08 -14.48 11.06
N ALA A 306 -4.96 -14.54 10.04
CA ALA A 306 -6.19 -15.31 10.13
C ALA A 306 -5.90 -16.80 10.33
N GLN A 307 -4.99 -17.37 9.55
CA GLN A 307 -4.61 -18.78 9.66
C GLN A 307 -3.86 -19.11 10.95
N ALA A 308 -3.10 -18.16 11.50
CA ALA A 308 -2.28 -18.38 12.68
C ALA A 308 -3.05 -18.21 14.01
N PHE A 309 -4.05 -17.32 14.05
CA PHE A 309 -4.65 -16.87 15.31
C PHE A 309 -6.18 -16.91 15.34
N LEU A 310 -6.85 -17.03 14.19
CA LEU A 310 -8.31 -17.08 14.08
C LEU A 310 -8.75 -18.46 13.57
N ASN A 311 -10.05 -18.60 13.30
CA ASN A 311 -10.52 -19.75 12.55
C ASN A 311 -9.92 -19.69 11.13
N PRO A 312 -9.19 -20.72 10.67
CA PRO A 312 -8.52 -20.69 9.36
C PRO A 312 -9.47 -20.41 8.17
N ILE A 313 -10.75 -20.78 8.26
CA ILE A 313 -11.77 -20.49 7.24
C ILE A 313 -11.91 -18.97 7.06
N SER A 314 -11.78 -18.18 8.13
CA SER A 314 -11.85 -16.71 8.07
C SER A 314 -10.82 -16.10 7.12
N SER A 315 -9.73 -16.85 6.78
CA SER A 315 -8.71 -16.41 5.84
C SER A 315 -9.20 -16.29 4.39
N ILE A 316 -10.37 -16.85 4.08
CA ILE A 316 -11.04 -16.68 2.78
C ILE A 316 -11.39 -15.21 2.53
N ALA A 317 -11.83 -14.48 3.57
CA ALA A 317 -12.16 -13.06 3.43
C ALA A 317 -10.97 -12.19 2.99
N PRO A 318 -9.81 -12.17 3.66
CA PRO A 318 -8.66 -11.41 3.18
C PRO A 318 -8.08 -11.96 1.86
N THR A 319 -8.27 -13.25 1.54
CA THR A 319 -7.92 -13.80 0.22
C THR A 319 -8.80 -13.20 -0.88
N ALA A 320 -10.12 -13.16 -0.68
CA ALA A 320 -11.03 -12.48 -1.60
C ALA A 320 -10.77 -10.97 -1.69
N TYR A 321 -10.38 -10.33 -0.57
CA TYR A 321 -10.03 -8.92 -0.54
C TYR A 321 -8.86 -8.58 -1.47
N ILE A 322 -7.92 -9.51 -1.73
CA ILE A 322 -6.86 -9.34 -2.72
C ILE A 322 -7.44 -8.97 -4.09
N VAL A 323 -8.46 -9.71 -4.51
CA VAL A 323 -9.13 -9.49 -5.80
C VAL A 323 -9.84 -8.13 -5.80
N TRP A 324 -10.65 -7.87 -4.77
CA TRP A 324 -11.47 -6.67 -4.69
C TRP A 324 -10.64 -5.38 -4.65
N GLN A 325 -9.60 -5.30 -3.82
CA GLN A 325 -8.75 -4.12 -3.76
C GLN A 325 -8.01 -3.84 -5.08
N ASN A 326 -7.65 -4.90 -5.82
CA ASN A 326 -6.98 -4.73 -7.12
C ASN A 326 -7.95 -4.30 -8.22
N ILE A 327 -9.20 -4.78 -8.20
CA ILE A 327 -10.26 -4.28 -9.10
C ILE A 327 -10.51 -2.79 -8.83
N VAL A 328 -10.67 -2.40 -7.56
CA VAL A 328 -10.88 -1.00 -7.19
C VAL A 328 -9.69 -0.13 -7.62
N ASN A 329 -8.47 -0.59 -7.42
CA ASN A 329 -7.26 0.15 -7.83
C ASN A 329 -7.18 0.30 -9.34
N SER A 330 -7.42 -0.77 -10.08
CA SER A 330 -7.43 -0.74 -11.55
C SER A 330 -8.46 0.26 -12.08
N TYR A 331 -9.66 0.27 -11.51
CA TYR A 331 -10.69 1.24 -11.85
C TYR A 331 -10.29 2.68 -11.52
N GLN A 332 -9.68 2.92 -10.36
CA GLN A 332 -9.23 4.25 -9.95
C GLN A 332 -8.13 4.78 -10.87
N ILE A 333 -7.16 3.95 -11.25
CA ILE A 333 -6.06 4.30 -12.15
C ILE A 333 -6.63 4.59 -13.55
N TYR A 334 -7.49 3.71 -14.05
CA TYR A 334 -8.17 3.90 -15.34
C TYR A 334 -8.90 5.24 -15.41
N ARG A 335 -9.73 5.51 -14.40
CA ARG A 335 -10.48 6.78 -14.32
C ARG A 335 -9.54 8.00 -14.29
N LYS A 336 -8.44 7.95 -13.51
CA LYS A 336 -7.46 9.03 -13.43
C LYS A 336 -6.76 9.29 -14.76
N ASP A 337 -6.45 8.24 -15.52
CA ASP A 337 -5.83 8.37 -16.84
C ASP A 337 -6.79 8.98 -17.87
N HIS A 338 -8.10 8.72 -17.77
CA HIS A 338 -9.12 9.33 -18.63
C HIS A 338 -9.35 10.79 -18.27
N GLU A 339 -9.43 11.15 -16.99
CA GLU A 339 -9.51 12.55 -16.54
C GLU A 339 -8.33 13.40 -17.08
N LYS A 340 -7.13 12.81 -17.19
CA LYS A 340 -5.94 13.49 -17.73
C LYS A 340 -6.00 13.66 -19.27
N ARG A 341 -6.75 12.83 -19.97
CA ARG A 341 -6.88 12.87 -21.45
C ARG A 341 -8.00 13.76 -21.93
N GLY A 342 -8.82 14.33 -21.02
CA GLY A 342 -9.89 15.25 -21.39
C GLY A 342 -11.12 14.60 -22.01
N TRP A 343 -11.35 13.29 -21.74
CA TRP A 343 -12.57 12.56 -22.14
C TRP A 343 -13.54 12.47 -20.97
#